data_cead4d2d482b4aac98e8b8397b5465b7
#
_entry.id   cead4d2d482b4aac98e8b8397b5465b7
#
_cell.length_a   1.000
_cell.length_b   1.000
_cell.length_c   1.000
_cell.angle_alpha   90.00
_cell.angle_beta   90.00
_cell.angle_gamma   90.00
#
_symmetry.space_group_name_H-M   'P 1'
#
loop_
_entity.id
_entity.type
_entity.pdbx_description
1 polymer ?
#
loop_
_entity_poly.entity_id
_entity_poly.type
_entity_poly.pdbx_seq_one_letter_code
_entity_poly.pdbx_strand_id
1 'polypeptide(L)'
;MRRLPLPAAVLALAVTFTVTLVDRGGPGDEPTRAAPSAAGGHDVQAVAPAPADAGSGPNAAGERGADAEAKARDKAEADAASDAKAKDEAKNKAKDKAGGDARLKAASESAGPSTAAVTDLPGLGPRTLAGIPDDARQVVLVTGKAKNSSDSRVVLYRRTANGWTAGRSWAAHNALRGWTDHHVAGDLHSPVGVFTLSDAGGLLADPGTKLPYDRSGAFTIGGTGFEGEPLAGSFDYVIAIDYNRERGTTPLDWTRPLGADRGGGIWLHVDHGGPTHGCVSLSRQHMKELLLELDPALKPVIVMGDATSLLR
;
A
#
# COMPACT_ATOMS: atom_id res chain seq x y z
N MET A 1 36.39 -32.42 -51.67
CA MET A 1 34.92 -32.60 -51.96
C MET A 1 34.14 -32.10 -50.74
N ARG A 2 33.63 -30.89 -50.82
CA ARG A 2 32.85 -30.24 -49.74
C ARG A 2 31.37 -30.49 -50.02
N ARG A 3 30.64 -31.05 -49.06
CA ARG A 3 29.17 -31.17 -49.12
C ARG A 3 28.52 -30.03 -48.33
N LEU A 4 27.68 -29.24 -48.98
CA LEU A 4 26.82 -28.22 -48.42
C LEU A 4 25.56 -28.86 -47.84
N PRO A 5 25.01 -28.38 -46.72
CA PRO A 5 23.68 -28.77 -46.22
C PRO A 5 22.58 -27.90 -46.83
N LEU A 6 21.45 -28.49 -47.13
CA LEU A 6 20.18 -27.91 -47.59
C LEU A 6 19.41 -27.26 -46.40
N PRO A 7 18.61 -26.23 -46.67
CA PRO A 7 17.81 -25.59 -45.63
C PRO A 7 16.49 -26.34 -45.42
N ALA A 8 16.10 -26.48 -44.15
CA ALA A 8 14.77 -27.01 -43.73
C ALA A 8 13.71 -25.92 -43.83
N ALA A 9 12.64 -26.22 -44.55
CA ALA A 9 11.45 -25.37 -44.67
C ALA A 9 10.58 -25.52 -43.40
N VAL A 10 10.26 -24.38 -42.77
CA VAL A 10 9.31 -24.31 -41.65
C VAL A 10 7.92 -24.04 -42.23
N LEU A 11 7.02 -25.00 -42.05
CA LEU A 11 5.61 -24.89 -42.42
C LEU A 11 4.84 -24.20 -41.28
N ALA A 12 4.33 -23.00 -41.53
CA ALA A 12 3.47 -22.26 -40.58
C ALA A 12 2.03 -22.71 -40.78
N LEU A 13 1.44 -23.31 -39.75
CA LEU A 13 0.02 -23.66 -39.70
C LEU A 13 -0.78 -22.50 -39.11
N ALA A 14 -1.57 -21.82 -39.93
CA ALA A 14 -2.51 -20.78 -39.49
C ALA A 14 -3.83 -21.47 -39.06
N VAL A 15 -4.19 -21.31 -37.79
CA VAL A 15 -5.50 -21.73 -37.26
C VAL A 15 -6.40 -20.51 -37.20
N THR A 16 -7.40 -20.46 -38.07
CA THR A 16 -8.48 -19.45 -38.06
C THR A 16 -9.59 -19.89 -37.13
N PHE A 17 -9.86 -19.12 -36.08
CA PHE A 17 -11.06 -19.29 -35.26
C PHE A 17 -12.20 -18.44 -35.81
N THR A 18 -13.28 -19.09 -36.22
CA THR A 18 -14.54 -18.45 -36.60
C THR A 18 -15.43 -18.36 -35.36
N VAL A 19 -15.75 -17.14 -34.93
CA VAL A 19 -16.73 -16.88 -33.86
C VAL A 19 -18.10 -16.77 -34.50
N THR A 20 -19.01 -17.70 -34.19
CA THR A 20 -20.42 -17.64 -34.57
C THR A 20 -21.20 -16.95 -33.45
N LEU A 21 -21.75 -15.78 -33.74
CA LEU A 21 -22.72 -15.11 -32.89
C LEU A 21 -24.06 -15.81 -33.02
N VAL A 22 -24.62 -16.29 -31.90
CA VAL A 22 -26.03 -16.74 -31.85
C VAL A 22 -26.79 -15.72 -30.98
N ASP A 23 -27.60 -14.93 -31.67
CA ASP A 23 -28.62 -14.08 -31.11
C ASP A 23 -29.85 -14.93 -30.76
N ARG A 24 -30.36 -14.85 -29.54
CA ARG A 24 -31.72 -15.25 -29.16
C ARG A 24 -32.27 -14.33 -28.09
N GLY A 25 -33.15 -13.45 -28.56
CA GLY A 25 -34.00 -12.62 -27.71
C GLY A 25 -35.20 -13.39 -27.14
N GLY A 26 -35.81 -12.75 -26.13
CA GLY A 26 -37.20 -12.99 -25.70
C GLY A 26 -37.37 -12.90 -24.17
N PRO A 27 -38.45 -12.26 -23.72
CA PRO A 27 -38.57 -11.67 -22.38
C PRO A 27 -39.34 -12.55 -21.39
N GLY A 28 -39.18 -12.30 -20.10
CA GLY A 28 -40.07 -12.93 -19.10
C GLY A 28 -39.64 -12.75 -17.63
N ASP A 29 -40.39 -11.86 -16.98
CA ASP A 29 -40.87 -11.91 -15.61
C ASP A 29 -39.91 -11.94 -14.40
N GLU A 30 -40.00 -10.83 -13.66
CA GLU A 30 -39.69 -10.70 -12.25
C GLU A 30 -40.50 -11.68 -11.37
N PRO A 31 -39.95 -12.09 -10.21
CA PRO A 31 -40.65 -11.66 -9.00
C PRO A 31 -39.72 -11.15 -7.88
N THR A 32 -40.16 -10.05 -7.34
CA THR A 32 -39.86 -9.42 -6.05
C THR A 32 -39.68 -10.45 -4.93
N ARG A 33 -38.53 -10.37 -4.19
CA ARG A 33 -38.48 -10.87 -2.82
C ARG A 33 -37.52 -10.09 -1.93
N ALA A 34 -38.09 -9.72 -0.80
CA ALA A 34 -37.64 -8.91 0.32
C ALA A 34 -36.21 -9.18 0.81
N ALA A 35 -35.54 -8.08 1.24
CA ALA A 35 -34.32 -8.03 2.03
C ALA A 35 -34.51 -8.58 3.44
N PRO A 36 -33.46 -9.08 4.09
CA PRO A 36 -33.30 -8.87 5.52
C PRO A 36 -32.19 -7.86 5.80
N SER A 37 -32.54 -6.89 6.62
CA SER A 37 -31.67 -5.96 7.33
C SER A 37 -30.68 -6.74 8.20
N ALA A 38 -29.37 -6.46 8.03
CA ALA A 38 -28.36 -6.85 9.02
C ALA A 38 -27.39 -5.70 9.21
N ALA A 39 -27.19 -5.38 10.47
CA ALA A 39 -26.48 -4.25 11.00
C ALA A 39 -24.98 -4.20 10.66
N GLY A 40 -24.52 -3.00 10.34
CA GLY A 40 -23.36 -2.26 10.81
C GLY A 40 -22.03 -3.01 10.95
N GLY A 41 -21.19 -2.87 9.96
CA GLY A 41 -19.74 -2.90 10.08
C GLY A 41 -19.19 -1.89 9.09
N HIS A 42 -18.65 -0.79 9.61
CA HIS A 42 -18.04 0.22 8.74
C HIS A 42 -16.68 -0.29 8.26
N ASP A 43 -16.64 -0.91 7.09
CA ASP A 43 -15.41 -1.15 6.34
C ASP A 43 -14.88 0.18 5.82
N VAL A 44 -13.89 0.73 6.50
CA VAL A 44 -13.09 1.84 5.95
C VAL A 44 -11.97 1.27 5.08
N GLN A 45 -12.34 0.68 3.95
CA GLN A 45 -11.45 0.62 2.80
C GLN A 45 -11.32 2.03 2.24
N ALA A 46 -10.12 2.42 1.79
CA ALA A 46 -9.89 3.72 1.17
C ALA A 46 -10.89 3.93 0.01
N VAL A 47 -11.96 4.67 0.27
CA VAL A 47 -12.96 5.03 -0.73
C VAL A 47 -12.50 6.31 -1.39
N ALA A 48 -12.05 6.24 -2.63
CA ALA A 48 -11.93 7.41 -3.47
C ALA A 48 -13.34 7.90 -3.83
N PRO A 49 -13.65 9.21 -3.70
CA PRO A 49 -14.95 9.74 -4.12
C PRO A 49 -15.06 9.71 -5.65
N ALA A 50 -16.22 9.32 -6.16
CA ALA A 50 -16.59 9.45 -7.57
C ALA A 50 -16.60 10.93 -7.98
N PRO A 51 -16.32 11.27 -9.26
CA PRO A 51 -16.31 12.65 -9.73
C PRO A 51 -17.69 13.27 -9.63
N ALA A 52 -17.79 14.44 -8.98
CA ALA A 52 -19.00 15.24 -8.88
C ALA A 52 -19.27 15.94 -10.20
N ASP A 53 -20.48 15.78 -10.72
CA ASP A 53 -21.02 16.45 -11.87
C ASP A 53 -21.34 17.92 -11.53
N ALA A 54 -20.97 18.83 -12.44
CA ALA A 54 -21.15 20.26 -12.26
C ALA A 54 -22.55 20.69 -12.73
N GLY A 55 -23.37 21.19 -11.80
CA GLY A 55 -24.68 21.79 -12.08
C GLY A 55 -24.87 23.12 -11.35
N SER A 56 -25.05 24.17 -12.13
CA SER A 56 -25.09 25.59 -11.75
C SER A 56 -26.38 26.07 -11.07
N GLY A 57 -26.23 27.06 -10.13
CA GLY A 57 -27.04 28.27 -9.96
C GLY A 57 -28.26 28.25 -9.03
N PRO A 58 -28.88 29.45 -8.72
CA PRO A 58 -28.34 30.42 -7.77
C PRO A 58 -29.34 30.85 -6.64
N ASN A 59 -28.78 31.57 -5.62
CA ASN A 59 -29.43 32.58 -4.74
C ASN A 59 -30.71 32.32 -3.94
N ALA A 60 -30.61 32.54 -2.63
CA ALA A 60 -31.42 33.54 -1.92
C ALA A 60 -30.91 33.81 -0.51
N ALA A 61 -30.82 35.07 -0.15
CA ALA A 61 -30.40 35.65 1.11
C ALA A 61 -31.40 35.43 2.26
N GLY A 62 -30.91 35.48 3.50
CA GLY A 62 -31.75 35.53 4.70
C GLY A 62 -30.94 35.77 5.96
N GLU A 63 -30.85 37.05 6.38
CA GLU A 63 -30.34 37.51 7.66
C GLU A 63 -31.11 36.90 8.83
N ARG A 64 -30.41 36.44 9.86
CA ARG A 64 -30.76 36.51 11.30
C ARG A 64 -29.74 35.79 12.16
N GLY A 65 -29.15 36.54 13.15
CA GLY A 65 -28.62 35.96 14.36
C GLY A 65 -27.29 36.48 14.89
N ALA A 66 -27.22 37.80 15.25
CA ALA A 66 -26.06 38.39 15.92
C ALA A 66 -25.93 38.06 17.42
N ASP A 67 -26.87 37.35 18.04
CA ASP A 67 -26.94 37.11 19.48
C ASP A 67 -26.40 35.76 19.97
N ALA A 68 -25.94 34.89 19.07
CA ALA A 68 -25.37 33.59 19.45
C ALA A 68 -23.84 33.60 19.62
N GLU A 69 -23.14 34.65 19.17
CA GLU A 69 -21.67 34.67 19.17
C GLU A 69 -21.05 35.11 20.52
N ALA A 70 -21.78 35.87 21.35
CA ALA A 70 -21.25 36.34 22.63
C ALA A 70 -21.19 35.25 23.73
N LYS A 71 -22.07 34.24 23.67
CA LYS A 71 -22.11 33.14 24.65
C LYS A 71 -21.12 32.00 24.37
N ALA A 72 -20.61 31.92 23.13
CA ALA A 72 -19.64 30.91 22.74
C ALA A 72 -18.20 31.27 23.09
N ARG A 73 -17.89 32.57 23.26
CA ARG A 73 -16.54 33.05 23.59
C ARG A 73 -16.16 32.81 25.06
N ASP A 74 -17.09 33.01 26.01
CA ASP A 74 -16.84 32.79 27.45
C ASP A 74 -16.65 31.31 27.83
N LYS A 75 -17.21 30.39 27.05
CA LYS A 75 -17.04 28.96 27.29
C LYS A 75 -15.73 28.41 26.70
N ALA A 76 -15.21 29.05 25.64
CA ALA A 76 -13.96 28.63 24.99
C ALA A 76 -12.71 29.04 25.80
N GLU A 77 -12.79 30.13 26.58
CA GLU A 77 -11.67 30.56 27.43
C GLU A 77 -11.53 29.75 28.73
N ALA A 78 -12.65 29.24 29.28
CA ALA A 78 -12.63 28.38 30.46
C ALA A 78 -12.14 26.94 30.15
N ASP A 79 -12.43 26.40 28.97
CA ASP A 79 -11.96 25.10 28.52
C ASP A 79 -10.48 25.10 28.12
N ALA A 80 -9.94 26.24 27.64
CA ALA A 80 -8.51 26.38 27.28
C ALA A 80 -7.59 26.40 28.48
N ALA A 81 -8.05 26.86 29.64
CA ALA A 81 -7.23 26.95 30.87
C ALA A 81 -7.13 25.58 31.60
N SER A 82 -8.10 24.71 31.46
CA SER A 82 -8.05 23.35 32.02
C SER A 82 -7.21 22.38 31.20
N ASP A 83 -7.14 22.56 29.86
CA ASP A 83 -6.31 21.75 28.97
C ASP A 83 -4.82 22.04 29.09
N ALA A 84 -4.42 23.27 29.46
CA ALA A 84 -3.01 23.63 29.63
C ALA A 84 -2.38 22.93 30.84
N LYS A 85 -3.17 22.71 31.92
CA LYS A 85 -2.66 22.09 33.16
C LYS A 85 -2.56 20.56 33.03
N ALA A 86 -3.43 19.94 32.25
CA ALA A 86 -3.37 18.52 31.97
C ALA A 86 -2.24 18.14 31.00
N LYS A 87 -1.85 19.07 30.10
CA LYS A 87 -0.74 18.86 29.16
C LYS A 87 0.64 18.92 29.82
N ASP A 88 0.83 19.68 30.89
CA ASP A 88 2.12 19.75 31.58
C ASP A 88 2.37 18.54 32.50
N GLU A 89 1.33 17.97 33.12
CA GLU A 89 1.47 16.73 33.90
C GLU A 89 1.68 15.49 33.02
N ALA A 90 1.05 15.43 31.83
CA ALA A 90 1.27 14.37 30.85
C ALA A 90 2.68 14.45 30.24
N LYS A 91 3.23 15.65 30.05
CA LYS A 91 4.57 15.86 29.45
C LYS A 91 5.71 15.41 30.37
N ASN A 92 5.55 15.52 31.69
CA ASN A 92 6.53 15.04 32.65
C ASN A 92 6.51 13.51 32.83
N LYS A 93 5.32 12.88 32.72
CA LYS A 93 5.20 11.41 32.80
C LYS A 93 5.66 10.69 31.54
N ALA A 94 5.62 11.37 30.38
CA ALA A 94 6.12 10.86 29.11
C ALA A 94 7.65 10.96 28.97
N LYS A 95 8.31 11.88 29.70
CA LYS A 95 9.76 12.08 29.62
C LYS A 95 10.56 10.94 30.27
N ASP A 96 10.02 10.33 31.33
CA ASP A 96 10.69 9.20 32.00
C ASP A 96 10.47 7.86 31.28
N LYS A 97 9.39 7.74 30.45
CA LYS A 97 9.14 6.54 29.66
C LYS A 97 9.84 6.54 28.29
N ALA A 98 10.10 7.74 27.74
CA ALA A 98 10.76 7.92 26.45
C ALA A 98 12.28 7.65 26.47
N GLY A 99 12.92 7.69 27.65
CA GLY A 99 14.35 7.45 27.78
C GLY A 99 14.77 5.97 27.60
N GLY A 100 13.85 5.03 27.86
CA GLY A 100 14.11 3.60 27.69
C GLY A 100 13.87 3.11 26.25
N ASP A 101 12.81 3.58 25.62
CA ASP A 101 12.40 3.14 24.29
C ASP A 101 13.24 3.75 23.16
N ALA A 102 13.71 4.99 23.35
CA ALA A 102 14.57 5.66 22.37
C ALA A 102 15.93 4.97 22.22
N ARG A 103 16.45 4.35 23.30
CA ARG A 103 17.73 3.60 23.25
C ARG A 103 17.60 2.25 22.56
N LEU A 104 16.44 1.60 22.62
CA LEU A 104 16.16 0.35 21.91
C LEU A 104 15.79 0.62 20.43
N LYS A 105 15.10 1.72 20.11
CA LYS A 105 14.84 2.15 18.73
C LYS A 105 16.12 2.57 18.00
N ALA A 106 16.99 3.35 18.63
CA ALA A 106 18.27 3.77 18.05
C ALA A 106 19.22 2.59 17.76
N ALA A 107 19.16 1.50 18.52
CA ALA A 107 19.95 0.29 18.27
C ALA A 107 19.41 -0.56 17.10
N SER A 108 18.13 -0.37 16.71
CA SER A 108 17.51 -1.11 15.60
C SER A 108 17.67 -0.41 14.24
N GLU A 109 17.95 0.89 14.19
CA GLU A 109 18.08 1.69 12.96
C GLU A 109 19.52 1.78 12.44
N SER A 110 20.52 1.22 13.12
CA SER A 110 21.95 1.47 12.85
C SER A 110 22.67 0.40 12.04
N ALA A 111 21.96 -0.48 11.32
CA ALA A 111 22.65 -1.31 10.33
C ALA A 111 22.80 -0.49 9.03
N GLY A 112 23.92 0.15 8.84
CA GLY A 112 24.32 0.78 7.57
C GLY A 112 24.23 -0.23 6.41
N PRO A 113 24.22 0.23 5.14
CA PRO A 113 24.14 -0.65 3.98
C PRO A 113 25.33 -1.63 4.01
N SER A 114 25.03 -2.93 3.92
CA SER A 114 26.07 -3.94 3.74
C SER A 114 26.60 -3.83 2.32
N THR A 115 27.88 -3.51 2.16
CA THR A 115 28.54 -3.46 0.86
C THR A 115 28.90 -4.84 0.32
N ALA A 116 28.77 -5.90 1.14
CA ALA A 116 29.00 -7.27 0.71
C ALA A 116 27.84 -7.76 -0.14
N ALA A 117 28.14 -8.20 -1.37
CA ALA A 117 27.16 -8.87 -2.22
C ALA A 117 26.92 -10.29 -1.68
N VAL A 118 25.63 -10.70 -1.65
CA VAL A 118 25.24 -12.09 -1.36
C VAL A 118 24.76 -12.74 -2.66
N THR A 119 25.07 -14.03 -2.83
CA THR A 119 24.67 -14.76 -4.04
C THR A 119 23.16 -14.79 -4.20
N ASP A 120 22.46 -15.09 -3.11
CA ASP A 120 21.01 -15.20 -3.06
C ASP A 120 20.42 -14.22 -2.05
N LEU A 121 19.15 -13.88 -2.25
CA LEU A 121 18.40 -13.04 -1.31
C LEU A 121 18.19 -13.83 -0.01
N PRO A 122 18.63 -13.29 1.14
CA PRO A 122 18.59 -14.01 2.41
C PRO A 122 17.14 -14.22 2.88
N GLY A 123 16.88 -15.37 3.51
CA GLY A 123 15.57 -15.67 4.09
C GLY A 123 14.48 -16.04 3.09
N LEU A 124 14.84 -16.27 1.82
CA LEU A 124 13.91 -16.72 0.79
C LEU A 124 14.17 -18.18 0.41
N GLY A 125 13.12 -18.98 0.36
CA GLY A 125 13.19 -20.36 -0.09
C GLY A 125 12.99 -20.50 -1.62
N PRO A 126 13.18 -21.71 -2.16
CA PRO A 126 13.21 -21.95 -3.61
C PRO A 126 11.93 -21.49 -4.32
N ARG A 127 10.76 -21.69 -3.72
CA ARG A 127 9.47 -21.27 -4.31
C ARG A 127 9.35 -19.75 -4.38
N THR A 128 9.76 -19.05 -3.34
CA THR A 128 9.73 -17.59 -3.31
C THR A 128 10.73 -17.00 -4.29
N LEU A 129 11.95 -17.54 -4.35
CA LEU A 129 12.98 -17.14 -5.30
C LEU A 129 12.52 -17.34 -6.75
N ALA A 130 11.87 -18.48 -7.07
CA ALA A 130 11.32 -18.76 -8.39
C ALA A 130 10.19 -17.81 -8.81
N GLY A 131 9.55 -17.11 -7.87
CA GLY A 131 8.56 -16.08 -8.14
C GLY A 131 9.16 -14.72 -8.53
N ILE A 132 10.47 -14.51 -8.32
CA ILE A 132 11.16 -13.27 -8.68
C ILE A 132 11.54 -13.33 -10.15
N PRO A 133 11.09 -12.38 -11.01
CA PRO A 133 11.49 -12.36 -12.42
C PRO A 133 13.01 -12.31 -12.60
N ASP A 134 13.54 -13.06 -13.57
CA ASP A 134 15.00 -13.13 -13.84
C ASP A 134 15.61 -11.78 -14.20
N ASP A 135 14.81 -10.89 -14.76
CA ASP A 135 15.19 -9.55 -15.18
C ASP A 135 14.97 -8.48 -14.09
N ALA A 136 14.42 -8.85 -12.93
CA ALA A 136 14.34 -7.95 -11.78
C ALA A 136 15.76 -7.59 -11.28
N ARG A 137 15.99 -6.31 -11.07
CA ARG A 137 17.27 -5.76 -10.59
C ARG A 137 17.13 -5.04 -9.25
N GLN A 138 15.89 -4.84 -8.80
CA GLN A 138 15.57 -4.30 -7.48
C GLN A 138 14.53 -5.18 -6.81
N VAL A 139 14.77 -5.51 -5.54
CA VAL A 139 13.84 -6.27 -4.70
C VAL A 139 13.63 -5.53 -3.39
N VAL A 140 12.41 -5.08 -3.14
CA VAL A 140 11.98 -4.62 -1.83
C VAL A 140 11.54 -5.85 -1.04
N LEU A 141 12.37 -6.30 -0.11
CA LEU A 141 12.05 -7.45 0.74
C LEU A 141 11.38 -6.96 2.02
N VAL A 142 10.15 -7.38 2.24
CA VAL A 142 9.38 -7.11 3.47
C VAL A 142 9.24 -8.41 4.25
N THR A 143 9.89 -8.47 5.40
CA THR A 143 9.85 -9.65 6.28
C THR A 143 9.07 -9.32 7.55
N GLY A 144 7.91 -9.94 7.71
CA GLY A 144 7.12 -9.88 8.94
C GLY A 144 7.81 -10.61 10.07
N LYS A 145 7.73 -10.06 11.29
CA LYS A 145 8.29 -10.62 12.50
C LYS A 145 7.74 -12.02 12.82
N ALA A 146 6.47 -12.23 12.56
CA ALA A 146 5.75 -13.49 12.69
C ALA A 146 4.51 -13.49 11.80
N LYS A 147 3.90 -14.66 11.57
CA LYS A 147 2.71 -14.81 10.73
C LYS A 147 1.57 -13.87 11.12
N ASN A 148 1.31 -13.74 12.42
CA ASN A 148 0.20 -12.93 12.95
C ASN A 148 0.70 -11.60 13.57
N SER A 149 1.90 -11.13 13.22
CA SER A 149 2.44 -9.85 13.68
C SER A 149 2.22 -8.76 12.65
N SER A 150 1.90 -7.57 13.12
CA SER A 150 1.87 -6.34 12.32
C SER A 150 3.23 -5.67 12.17
N ASP A 151 4.26 -6.14 12.90
CA ASP A 151 5.62 -5.62 12.79
C ASP A 151 6.36 -6.26 11.62
N SER A 152 7.06 -5.45 10.86
CA SER A 152 7.86 -5.87 9.71
C SER A 152 9.16 -5.10 9.59
N ARG A 153 10.03 -5.63 8.75
CA ARG A 153 11.27 -5.02 8.32
C ARG A 153 11.33 -4.97 6.80
N VAL A 154 11.76 -3.84 6.27
CA VAL A 154 11.92 -3.62 4.83
C VAL A 154 13.39 -3.42 4.50
N VAL A 155 13.87 -4.09 3.45
CA VAL A 155 15.23 -3.91 2.90
C VAL A 155 15.12 -3.82 1.38
N LEU A 156 15.74 -2.80 0.78
CA LEU A 156 15.88 -2.72 -0.67
C LEU A 156 17.18 -3.41 -1.09
N TYR A 157 17.07 -4.48 -1.90
CA TYR A 157 18.19 -5.16 -2.53
C TYR A 157 18.36 -4.70 -3.98
N ARG A 158 19.61 -4.56 -4.41
CA ARG A 158 19.99 -4.26 -5.79
C ARG A 158 20.84 -5.37 -6.37
N ARG A 159 20.51 -5.82 -7.57
CA ARG A 159 21.30 -6.82 -8.28
C ARG A 159 22.55 -6.18 -8.86
N THR A 160 23.69 -6.82 -8.63
CA THR A 160 25.02 -6.48 -9.14
C THR A 160 25.57 -7.64 -9.97
N ALA A 161 26.76 -7.48 -10.56
CA ALA A 161 27.43 -8.58 -11.24
C ALA A 161 27.78 -9.75 -10.30
N ASN A 162 27.93 -9.47 -9.00
CA ASN A 162 28.36 -10.44 -7.98
C ASN A 162 27.21 -10.94 -7.09
N GLY A 163 25.94 -10.74 -7.48
CA GLY A 163 24.77 -11.10 -6.69
C GLY A 163 23.96 -9.90 -6.22
N TRP A 164 23.40 -9.95 -5.03
CA TRP A 164 22.53 -8.93 -4.46
C TRP A 164 23.24 -8.13 -3.37
N THR A 165 23.12 -6.82 -3.41
CA THR A 165 23.62 -5.92 -2.36
C THR A 165 22.45 -5.35 -1.58
N ALA A 166 22.50 -5.49 -0.25
CA ALA A 166 21.50 -4.95 0.65
C ALA A 166 21.71 -3.43 0.84
N GLY A 167 20.61 -2.67 0.77
CA GLY A 167 20.53 -1.31 1.23
C GLY A 167 20.30 -1.22 2.74
N ARG A 168 19.77 -0.06 3.19
CA ARG A 168 19.36 0.13 4.58
C ARG A 168 18.19 -0.79 4.94
N SER A 169 18.08 -1.08 6.22
CA SER A 169 16.96 -1.81 6.80
C SER A 169 16.07 -0.84 7.57
N TRP A 170 14.77 -0.87 7.28
CA TRP A 170 13.77 0.02 7.85
C TRP A 170 12.73 -0.75 8.63
N ALA A 171 12.30 -0.23 9.78
CA ALA A 171 11.13 -0.71 10.48
C ALA A 171 9.86 -0.35 9.69
N ALA A 172 8.86 -1.22 9.74
CA ALA A 172 7.61 -1.08 9.01
C ALA A 172 6.45 -1.74 9.79
N HIS A 173 5.22 -1.30 9.52
CA HIS A 173 4.04 -2.04 9.91
C HIS A 173 3.39 -2.69 8.67
N ASN A 174 2.74 -3.83 8.90
CA ASN A 174 1.86 -4.50 7.97
C ASN A 174 0.46 -4.63 8.59
N ALA A 175 -0.42 -5.43 7.99
CA ALA A 175 -1.80 -5.56 8.43
C ALA A 175 -1.93 -6.08 9.87
N LEU A 176 -3.01 -5.67 10.55
CA LEU A 176 -3.33 -5.97 11.95
C LEU A 176 -3.21 -7.45 12.29
N ARG A 177 -3.69 -8.34 11.41
CA ARG A 177 -3.67 -9.79 11.61
C ARG A 177 -2.45 -10.49 11.00
N GLY A 178 -1.48 -9.72 10.49
CA GLY A 178 -0.27 -10.25 9.88
C GLY A 178 -0.43 -10.63 8.41
N TRP A 179 -0.11 -11.88 8.04
CA TRP A 179 0.14 -12.32 6.67
C TRP A 179 -0.74 -13.48 6.24
N THR A 180 -1.15 -13.51 4.97
CA THR A 180 -1.93 -14.62 4.41
C THR A 180 -1.57 -14.90 2.94
N ASP A 181 -1.60 -16.18 2.55
CA ASP A 181 -1.50 -16.62 1.16
C ASP A 181 -2.82 -16.45 0.39
N HIS A 182 -3.92 -16.27 1.12
CA HIS A 182 -5.28 -16.22 0.57
C HIS A 182 -5.99 -14.94 0.99
N HIS A 183 -5.36 -13.80 0.67
CA HIS A 183 -5.94 -12.50 0.99
C HIS A 183 -7.32 -12.33 0.33
N VAL A 184 -8.28 -11.85 1.13
CA VAL A 184 -9.62 -11.45 0.69
C VAL A 184 -9.94 -10.06 1.26
N ALA A 185 -10.88 -9.37 0.63
CA ALA A 185 -11.30 -8.04 1.08
C ALA A 185 -11.71 -8.04 2.57
N GLY A 186 -11.19 -7.09 3.34
CA GLY A 186 -11.55 -6.93 4.76
C GLY A 186 -10.95 -7.95 5.73
N ASP A 187 -10.07 -8.86 5.32
CA ASP A 187 -9.50 -9.90 6.19
C ASP A 187 -8.42 -9.39 7.17
N LEU A 188 -8.00 -8.14 7.02
CA LEU A 188 -6.98 -7.47 7.83
C LEU A 188 -5.61 -8.17 7.80
N HIS A 189 -5.29 -8.86 6.71
CA HIS A 189 -4.00 -9.46 6.44
C HIS A 189 -3.31 -8.79 5.26
N SER A 190 -1.99 -8.75 5.27
CA SER A 190 -1.20 -8.42 4.08
C SER A 190 -0.99 -9.68 3.24
N PRO A 191 -1.08 -9.60 1.89
CA PRO A 191 -0.86 -10.75 1.03
C PRO A 191 0.61 -11.18 1.04
N VAL A 192 0.83 -12.50 1.11
CA VAL A 192 2.16 -13.11 0.92
C VAL A 192 2.41 -13.30 -0.56
N GLY A 193 3.57 -12.86 -1.06
CA GLY A 193 3.91 -13.10 -2.47
C GLY A 193 5.02 -12.23 -3.01
N VAL A 194 5.18 -12.33 -4.33
CA VAL A 194 6.05 -11.50 -5.16
C VAL A 194 5.18 -10.67 -6.09
N PHE A 195 5.31 -9.36 -6.05
CA PHE A 195 4.52 -8.43 -6.85
C PHE A 195 5.43 -7.38 -7.49
N THR A 196 5.05 -6.82 -8.62
CA THR A 196 5.77 -5.69 -9.22
C THR A 196 5.40 -4.38 -8.53
N LEU A 197 6.28 -3.38 -8.69
CA LEU A 197 6.08 -2.00 -8.25
C LEU A 197 6.16 -1.12 -9.48
N SER A 198 5.01 -0.76 -10.06
CA SER A 198 4.95 -0.09 -11.36
C SER A 198 4.62 1.38 -11.28
N ASP A 199 3.90 1.81 -10.24
CA ASP A 199 3.30 3.14 -10.17
C ASP A 199 3.37 3.71 -8.76
N ALA A 200 3.40 5.02 -8.66
CA ALA A 200 3.44 5.76 -7.41
C ALA A 200 2.44 6.92 -7.43
N GLY A 201 2.26 7.56 -6.29
CA GLY A 201 1.42 8.73 -6.17
C GLY A 201 1.43 9.30 -4.76
N GLY A 202 0.52 10.23 -4.50
CA GLY A 202 0.36 10.78 -3.16
C GLY A 202 -0.33 12.13 -3.13
N LEU A 203 -0.64 12.57 -1.92
CA LEU A 203 -1.18 13.91 -1.67
C LEU A 203 -0.13 14.99 -1.95
N LEU A 204 1.13 14.72 -1.58
CA LEU A 204 2.23 15.66 -1.75
C LEU A 204 2.79 15.62 -3.17
N ALA A 205 3.60 16.64 -3.51
CA ALA A 205 4.29 16.69 -4.78
C ALA A 205 5.30 15.53 -4.91
N ASP A 206 5.51 15.09 -6.15
CA ASP A 206 6.54 14.13 -6.49
C ASP A 206 7.90 14.53 -5.89
N PRO A 207 8.51 13.66 -5.06
CA PRO A 207 9.83 13.94 -4.49
C PRO A 207 10.97 13.82 -5.51
N GLY A 208 10.70 13.49 -6.76
CA GLY A 208 11.67 13.23 -7.83
C GLY A 208 11.84 11.73 -8.12
N THR A 209 10.80 10.92 -7.94
CA THR A 209 10.82 9.49 -8.27
C THR A 209 10.92 9.27 -9.78
N LYS A 210 11.45 8.11 -10.18
CA LYS A 210 11.44 7.65 -11.59
C LYS A 210 10.18 6.84 -11.94
N LEU A 211 9.43 6.40 -10.93
CA LEU A 211 8.14 5.76 -11.17
C LEU A 211 7.13 6.78 -11.71
N PRO A 212 6.20 6.38 -12.58
CA PRO A 212 5.03 7.20 -12.88
C PRO A 212 4.37 7.64 -11.57
N TYR A 213 4.16 8.95 -11.41
CA TYR A 213 3.68 9.53 -10.16
C TYR A 213 2.39 10.31 -10.38
N ASP A 214 1.31 9.86 -9.72
CA ASP A 214 0.02 10.55 -9.70
C ASP A 214 -0.12 11.40 -8.43
N ARG A 215 -0.08 12.73 -8.58
CA ARG A 215 -0.40 13.66 -7.49
C ARG A 215 -1.88 13.97 -7.51
N SER A 216 -2.61 13.56 -6.48
CA SER A 216 -4.06 13.79 -6.41
C SER A 216 -4.52 14.11 -4.99
N GLY A 217 -5.51 15.03 -4.85
CA GLY A 217 -6.22 15.26 -3.60
C GLY A 217 -7.02 14.04 -3.11
N ALA A 218 -7.25 13.05 -3.97
CA ALA A 218 -7.92 11.80 -3.59
C ALA A 218 -7.04 10.89 -2.70
N PHE A 219 -5.72 11.13 -2.60
CA PHE A 219 -4.85 10.48 -1.62
C PHE A 219 -5.03 11.11 -0.22
N THR A 220 -6.25 11.15 0.26
CA THR A 220 -6.59 11.70 1.57
C THR A 220 -7.31 10.64 2.39
N ILE A 221 -6.89 10.48 3.64
CA ILE A 221 -7.53 9.64 4.63
C ILE A 221 -7.64 10.41 5.94
N GLY A 222 -8.75 10.26 6.63
CA GLY A 222 -9.00 10.83 7.95
C GLY A 222 -9.38 9.77 8.97
N GLY A 223 -9.68 10.20 10.18
CA GLY A 223 -10.02 9.30 11.28
C GLY A 223 -8.79 8.75 12.00
N THR A 224 -9.00 7.64 12.71
CA THR A 224 -8.00 6.99 13.57
C THR A 224 -7.79 5.54 13.14
N GLY A 225 -6.57 5.04 13.31
CA GLY A 225 -6.24 3.64 13.12
C GLY A 225 -6.62 2.75 14.30
N PHE A 226 -6.13 1.52 14.29
CA PHE A 226 -6.50 0.48 15.25
C PHE A 226 -6.04 0.76 16.69
N GLU A 227 -5.00 1.54 16.88
CA GLU A 227 -4.44 1.91 18.19
C GLU A 227 -4.82 3.34 18.60
N GLY A 228 -5.73 3.99 17.84
CA GLY A 228 -6.18 5.36 18.08
C GLY A 228 -5.29 6.44 17.48
N GLU A 229 -4.27 6.03 16.72
CA GLU A 229 -3.34 6.93 16.02
C GLU A 229 -4.03 7.64 14.84
N PRO A 230 -3.68 8.91 14.54
CA PRO A 230 -4.30 9.64 13.44
C PRO A 230 -3.83 9.09 12.08
N LEU A 231 -4.77 8.86 11.15
CA LEU A 231 -4.46 8.40 9.80
C LEU A 231 -4.06 9.52 8.84
N ALA A 232 -4.26 10.78 9.20
CA ALA A 232 -3.92 11.93 8.36
C ALA A 232 -2.42 11.91 7.96
N GLY A 233 -2.17 12.05 6.66
CA GLY A 233 -0.82 12.01 6.09
C GLY A 233 -0.31 10.62 5.71
N SER A 234 -1.08 9.54 5.96
CA SER A 234 -0.69 8.19 5.56
C SER A 234 -0.48 8.05 4.05
N PHE A 235 -1.22 8.81 3.26
CA PHE A 235 -1.12 8.77 1.80
C PHE A 235 -0.42 9.99 1.20
N ASP A 236 0.44 10.66 1.99
CA ASP A 236 1.31 11.70 1.47
C ASP A 236 2.22 11.21 0.35
N TYR A 237 2.68 9.95 0.47
CA TYR A 237 3.45 9.20 -0.52
C TYR A 237 2.96 7.76 -0.56
N VAL A 238 2.74 7.25 -1.76
CA VAL A 238 2.25 5.90 -2.04
C VAL A 238 3.07 5.26 -3.15
N ILE A 239 3.38 3.97 -3.02
CA ILE A 239 3.85 3.11 -4.09
C ILE A 239 2.85 1.96 -4.21
N ALA A 240 2.25 1.78 -5.39
CA ALA A 240 1.31 0.70 -5.63
C ALA A 240 2.03 -0.66 -5.66
N ILE A 241 1.50 -1.62 -4.91
CA ILE A 241 1.88 -3.03 -5.00
C ILE A 241 0.91 -3.70 -5.97
N ASP A 242 1.45 -4.34 -7.02
CA ASP A 242 0.64 -4.90 -8.11
C ASP A 242 -0.05 -6.23 -7.70
N TYR A 243 -0.67 -6.22 -6.52
CA TYR A 243 -1.61 -7.23 -6.06
C TYR A 243 -3.02 -6.84 -6.51
N ASN A 244 -3.67 -7.68 -7.32
CA ASN A 244 -5.05 -7.50 -7.80
C ASN A 244 -5.38 -6.08 -8.30
N ARG A 245 -4.50 -5.51 -9.14
CA ARG A 245 -4.69 -4.21 -9.80
C ARG A 245 -4.22 -4.25 -11.26
N GLU A 246 -4.74 -3.33 -12.07
CA GLU A 246 -4.23 -3.10 -13.42
C GLU A 246 -2.91 -2.30 -13.33
N ARG A 247 -1.85 -2.84 -13.94
CA ARG A 247 -0.52 -2.21 -13.93
C ARG A 247 -0.45 -1.05 -14.93
N GLY A 248 0.33 -0.02 -14.60
CA GLY A 248 0.46 1.17 -15.45
C GLY A 248 -0.73 2.11 -15.36
N THR A 249 -1.56 1.96 -14.32
CA THR A 249 -2.64 2.90 -13.98
C THR A 249 -2.28 3.66 -12.71
N THR A 250 -3.05 4.70 -12.37
CA THR A 250 -2.89 5.40 -11.09
C THR A 250 -3.10 4.41 -9.91
N PRO A 251 -2.39 4.55 -8.77
CA PRO A 251 -2.69 3.77 -7.57
C PRO A 251 -4.16 3.85 -7.12
N LEU A 252 -4.88 4.89 -7.53
CA LEU A 252 -6.30 5.09 -7.24
C LEU A 252 -7.24 4.28 -8.15
N ASP A 253 -6.73 3.57 -9.15
CA ASP A 253 -7.53 2.71 -10.02
C ASP A 253 -8.11 1.52 -9.24
N TRP A 254 -9.42 1.31 -9.38
CA TRP A 254 -10.17 0.26 -8.68
C TRP A 254 -10.39 -0.99 -9.51
N THR A 255 -9.79 -1.11 -10.70
CA THR A 255 -9.83 -2.35 -11.49
C THR A 255 -9.22 -3.50 -10.69
N ARG A 256 -9.98 -4.59 -10.57
CA ARG A 256 -9.61 -5.78 -9.78
C ARG A 256 -9.63 -7.02 -10.67
N PRO A 257 -8.53 -7.32 -11.40
CA PRO A 257 -8.48 -8.42 -12.38
C PRO A 257 -8.79 -9.79 -11.78
N LEU A 258 -8.50 -10.01 -10.50
CA LEU A 258 -8.79 -11.25 -9.79
C LEU A 258 -10.19 -11.26 -9.12
N GLY A 259 -11.01 -10.22 -9.35
CA GLY A 259 -12.30 -10.02 -8.70
C GLY A 259 -12.21 -9.21 -7.40
N ALA A 260 -13.31 -8.53 -7.05
CA ALA A 260 -13.40 -7.65 -5.89
C ALA A 260 -13.20 -8.39 -4.56
N ASP A 261 -13.67 -9.63 -4.47
CA ASP A 261 -13.55 -10.46 -3.25
C ASP A 261 -12.10 -10.74 -2.84
N ARG A 262 -11.17 -10.63 -3.80
CA ARG A 262 -9.73 -10.75 -3.54
C ARG A 262 -9.11 -9.47 -2.98
N GLY A 263 -9.91 -8.45 -2.67
CA GLY A 263 -9.42 -7.17 -2.20
C GLY A 263 -8.58 -6.44 -3.25
N GLY A 264 -7.71 -5.56 -2.79
CA GLY A 264 -6.83 -4.73 -3.63
C GLY A 264 -6.57 -3.39 -2.97
N GLY A 265 -5.93 -2.46 -3.70
CA GLY A 265 -5.48 -1.21 -3.09
C GLY A 265 -4.39 -1.43 -2.04
N ILE A 266 -3.54 -2.43 -2.25
CA ILE A 266 -2.42 -2.73 -1.37
C ILE A 266 -1.23 -1.86 -1.79
N TRP A 267 -0.74 -1.05 -0.86
CA TRP A 267 0.30 -0.04 -1.10
C TRP A 267 1.44 -0.13 -0.09
N LEU A 268 2.61 0.38 -0.48
CA LEU A 268 3.56 0.96 0.46
C LEU A 268 3.12 2.41 0.70
N HIS A 269 3.01 2.85 1.96
CA HIS A 269 2.59 4.22 2.29
C HIS A 269 3.27 4.77 3.55
N VAL A 270 3.03 6.05 3.86
CA VAL A 270 3.60 6.67 5.06
C VAL A 270 2.99 6.06 6.32
N ASP A 271 3.85 5.66 7.24
CA ASP A 271 3.46 5.07 8.53
C ASP A 271 2.71 6.06 9.41
N HIS A 272 1.63 5.57 10.01
CA HIS A 272 0.81 6.31 10.97
C HIS A 272 1.04 5.85 12.42
N GLY A 273 1.97 4.92 12.66
CA GLY A 273 2.38 4.47 13.98
C GLY A 273 1.64 3.25 14.50
N GLY A 274 0.86 2.57 13.66
CA GLY A 274 0.09 1.38 14.00
C GLY A 274 -0.13 0.43 12.82
N PRO A 275 -0.86 -0.69 13.05
CA PRO A 275 -1.14 -1.69 12.04
C PRO A 275 -1.99 -1.16 10.89
N THR A 276 -1.80 -1.71 9.70
CA THR A 276 -2.59 -1.37 8.50
C THR A 276 -3.75 -2.36 8.28
N HIS A 277 -4.59 -2.12 7.26
CA HIS A 277 -5.64 -3.05 6.84
C HIS A 277 -5.13 -4.16 5.89
N GLY A 278 -4.02 -3.91 5.16
CA GLY A 278 -3.43 -4.84 4.18
C GLY A 278 -2.12 -4.32 3.60
N CYS A 279 -1.91 -3.02 3.68
CA CYS A 279 -0.74 -2.30 3.18
C CYS A 279 0.53 -2.59 4.00
N VAL A 280 1.66 -2.06 3.53
CA VAL A 280 2.90 -1.96 4.29
C VAL A 280 3.23 -0.48 4.48
N SER A 281 3.52 -0.05 5.71
CA SER A 281 3.81 1.36 6.00
C SER A 281 5.24 1.57 6.48
N LEU A 282 5.83 2.68 6.05
CA LEU A 282 7.20 3.11 6.36
C LEU A 282 7.18 4.55 6.86
N SER A 283 8.15 4.97 7.68
CA SER A 283 8.27 6.37 8.04
C SER A 283 8.27 7.26 6.79
N ARG A 284 7.77 8.49 6.90
CA ARG A 284 7.71 9.44 5.77
C ARG A 284 9.09 9.63 5.10
N GLN A 285 10.15 9.67 5.91
CA GLN A 285 11.51 9.78 5.40
C GLN A 285 11.88 8.56 4.56
N HIS A 286 11.62 7.34 5.06
CA HIS A 286 11.96 6.10 4.37
C HIS A 286 11.10 5.87 3.12
N MET A 287 9.83 6.31 3.11
CA MET A 287 9.00 6.33 1.91
C MET A 287 9.60 7.21 0.80
N LYS A 288 10.08 8.41 1.16
CA LYS A 288 10.76 9.30 0.20
C LYS A 288 12.07 8.67 -0.30
N GLU A 289 12.89 8.11 0.59
CA GLU A 289 14.12 7.41 0.21
C GLU A 289 13.82 6.28 -0.77
N LEU A 290 12.82 5.45 -0.48
CA LEU A 290 12.42 4.35 -1.35
C LEU A 290 11.93 4.83 -2.72
N LEU A 291 11.09 5.89 -2.77
CA LEU A 291 10.62 6.50 -4.03
C LEU A 291 11.77 6.99 -4.91
N LEU A 292 12.79 7.61 -4.32
CA LEU A 292 13.96 8.12 -5.04
C LEU A 292 14.88 7.01 -5.54
N GLU A 293 14.88 5.87 -4.88
CA GLU A 293 15.76 4.74 -5.19
C GLU A 293 15.17 3.76 -6.21
N LEU A 294 13.83 3.65 -6.28
CA LEU A 294 13.16 2.77 -7.23
C LEU A 294 13.28 3.31 -8.67
N ASP A 295 13.63 2.39 -9.58
CA ASP A 295 13.80 2.69 -11.00
C ASP A 295 13.04 1.65 -11.83
N PRO A 296 12.00 2.06 -12.60
CA PRO A 296 11.24 1.13 -13.44
C PRO A 296 12.11 0.42 -14.49
N ALA A 297 13.23 1.02 -14.93
CA ALA A 297 14.19 0.37 -15.81
C ALA A 297 14.88 -0.84 -15.14
N LEU A 298 14.93 -0.87 -13.82
CA LEU A 298 15.46 -1.96 -13.00
C LEU A 298 14.40 -2.99 -12.61
N LYS A 299 13.19 -2.85 -13.12
CA LYS A 299 12.06 -3.78 -12.91
C LYS A 299 11.87 -4.14 -11.43
N PRO A 300 11.55 -3.16 -10.57
CA PRO A 300 11.44 -3.38 -9.15
C PRO A 300 10.28 -4.32 -8.82
N VAL A 301 10.53 -5.23 -7.89
CA VAL A 301 9.52 -6.09 -7.30
C VAL A 301 9.54 -5.95 -5.78
N ILE A 302 8.42 -6.26 -5.15
CA ILE A 302 8.31 -6.47 -3.71
C ILE A 302 8.13 -7.96 -3.44
N VAL A 303 8.90 -8.48 -2.49
CA VAL A 303 8.73 -9.80 -1.91
C VAL A 303 8.26 -9.58 -0.48
N MET A 304 7.07 -10.05 -0.13
CA MET A 304 6.49 -9.73 1.16
C MET A 304 5.81 -10.95 1.81
N GLY A 305 5.97 -11.07 3.13
CA GLY A 305 5.43 -12.17 3.93
C GLY A 305 6.12 -12.30 5.28
N ASP A 306 5.62 -13.19 6.13
CA ASP A 306 6.35 -13.61 7.33
C ASP A 306 7.55 -14.50 6.97
N ALA A 307 8.54 -14.55 7.86
CA ALA A 307 9.79 -15.29 7.61
C ALA A 307 9.55 -16.78 7.24
N THR A 308 8.57 -17.43 7.86
CA THR A 308 8.26 -18.84 7.59
C THR A 308 7.64 -19.01 6.19
N SER A 309 6.71 -18.14 5.83
CA SER A 309 6.07 -18.15 4.51
C SER A 309 7.05 -17.87 3.38
N LEU A 310 8.05 -17.01 3.62
CA LEU A 310 9.07 -16.67 2.63
C LEU A 310 10.13 -17.75 2.42
N LEU A 311 10.33 -18.63 3.40
CA LEU A 311 11.29 -19.77 3.32
C LEU A 311 10.80 -20.95 2.46
N ARG A 312 9.62 -20.89 1.85
CA ARG A 312 9.05 -21.96 1.01
C ARG A 312 9.73 -22.11 -0.34
#